data_b9fd94bc4565f34ec9dce29a1fa8dd07
#
_entry.id   b9fd94bc4565f34ec9dce29a1fa8dd07
#
_cell.length_a   1.000
_cell.length_b   1.000
_cell.length_c   1.000
_cell.angle_alpha   90.00
_cell.angle_beta   90.00
_cell.angle_gamma   90.00
#
_symmetry.space_group_name_H-M   'P 1'
#
loop_
_entity.id
_entity.type
_entity.pdbx_description
1 polymer ?
#
loop_
_entity_poly.entity_id
_entity_poly.type
_entity_poly.pdbx_seq_one_letter_code
_entity_poly.pdbx_strand_id
1 'polypeptide(L)'
;MAIDFKRESEIFHNIIDTMLDTFQMPYSGKCCENDKVRSDFLSWEESYAKQSENGFYNDKGDLICQSTYGTSSHPAFDFFPEEKGGWTMVRGWCRIVFLTDESNYVLKIPANFLNGRSIDFNQNEFDTYQKAVEAGYENIFAKCYKLPDYRGIPMLLMERIDVNEDQNASICYETIEAMYKEDGLEGEELDVAVDSFSYGDSDSVEVYLGTKYGEEFTDWCNEIGLRDVHSGNFGFRSGDYSQPVICDYASY
;
A
#
# COMPACT_ATOMS: atom_id res chain seq x y z
N MET A 1 -20.74 -6.04 -5.97
CA MET A 1 -20.97 -7.33 -5.30
C MET A 1 -20.77 -7.12 -3.81
N ALA A 2 -21.60 -7.69 -2.92
CA ALA A 2 -21.37 -7.55 -1.47
C ALA A 2 -20.14 -8.38 -1.09
N ILE A 3 -19.31 -7.88 -0.16
CA ILE A 3 -18.14 -8.60 0.34
C ILE A 3 -18.56 -9.81 1.17
N ASP A 4 -17.93 -10.94 0.98
CA ASP A 4 -18.02 -12.12 1.84
C ASP A 4 -16.89 -12.07 2.89
N PHE A 5 -17.16 -11.37 3.99
CA PHE A 5 -16.19 -11.21 5.08
C PHE A 5 -15.70 -12.52 5.68
N LYS A 6 -16.54 -13.57 5.67
CA LYS A 6 -16.14 -14.87 6.18
C LYS A 6 -15.06 -15.50 5.30
N ARG A 7 -15.30 -15.52 3.99
CA ARG A 7 -14.36 -16.03 3.01
C ARG A 7 -13.04 -15.24 3.05
N GLU A 8 -13.11 -13.91 3.05
CA GLU A 8 -11.91 -13.07 3.07
C GLU A 8 -11.12 -13.29 4.37
N SER A 9 -11.78 -13.38 5.52
CA SER A 9 -11.11 -13.71 6.79
C SER A 9 -10.41 -15.07 6.74
N GLU A 10 -11.06 -16.11 6.20
CA GLU A 10 -10.47 -17.45 6.09
C GLU A 10 -9.20 -17.46 5.22
N ILE A 11 -9.21 -16.74 4.08
CA ILE A 11 -8.04 -16.59 3.20
C ILE A 11 -6.88 -15.97 3.98
N PHE A 12 -7.11 -14.82 4.59
CA PHE A 12 -6.04 -14.08 5.26
C PHE A 12 -5.59 -14.70 6.59
N HIS A 13 -6.47 -15.41 7.32
CA HIS A 13 -6.05 -16.23 8.48
C HIS A 13 -5.05 -17.30 8.06
N ASN A 14 -5.29 -17.99 6.95
CA ASN A 14 -4.35 -19.00 6.44
C ASN A 14 -2.99 -18.39 6.05
N ILE A 15 -2.99 -17.18 5.48
CA ILE A 15 -1.75 -16.46 5.16
C ILE A 15 -0.99 -16.09 6.45
N ILE A 16 -1.68 -15.53 7.45
CA ILE A 16 -1.07 -15.19 8.74
C ILE A 16 -0.51 -16.44 9.43
N ASP A 17 -1.25 -17.54 9.46
CA ASP A 17 -0.77 -18.80 10.05
C ASP A 17 0.48 -19.30 9.33
N THR A 18 0.49 -19.27 7.99
CA THR A 18 1.66 -19.64 7.20
C THR A 18 2.85 -18.75 7.51
N MET A 19 2.65 -17.43 7.59
CA MET A 19 3.70 -16.47 7.94
C MET A 19 4.29 -16.76 9.34
N LEU A 20 3.43 -16.91 10.34
CA LEU A 20 3.88 -17.08 11.73
C LEU A 20 4.49 -18.46 11.99
N ASP A 21 3.88 -19.52 11.47
CA ASP A 21 4.21 -20.89 11.82
C ASP A 21 5.30 -21.47 10.90
N THR A 22 5.21 -21.21 9.58
CA THR A 22 6.17 -21.74 8.59
C THR A 22 7.44 -20.91 8.59
N PHE A 23 7.31 -19.58 8.56
CA PHE A 23 8.47 -18.69 8.46
C PHE A 23 8.99 -18.23 9.82
N GLN A 24 8.34 -18.59 10.93
CA GLN A 24 8.73 -18.20 12.30
C GLN A 24 9.00 -16.69 12.41
N MET A 25 8.18 -15.90 11.73
CA MET A 25 8.32 -14.45 11.70
C MET A 25 8.13 -13.86 13.11
N PRO A 26 9.09 -13.09 13.64
CA PRO A 26 8.96 -12.45 14.94
C PRO A 26 7.99 -11.27 14.84
N TYR A 27 6.72 -11.52 15.14
CA TYR A 27 5.68 -10.52 15.12
C TYR A 27 5.14 -10.25 16.53
N SER A 28 5.06 -8.99 16.94
CA SER A 28 4.58 -8.62 18.28
C SER A 28 3.16 -8.02 18.31
N GLY A 29 2.54 -7.77 17.18
CA GLY A 29 1.20 -7.15 17.08
C GLY A 29 1.13 -5.68 17.52
N LYS A 30 2.27 -5.11 17.94
CA LYS A 30 2.35 -3.70 18.38
C LYS A 30 3.34 -2.95 17.53
N CYS A 31 3.02 -1.72 17.17
CA CYS A 31 4.01 -0.77 16.67
C CYS A 31 5.19 -0.72 17.63
N CYS A 32 6.41 -0.71 17.08
CA CYS A 32 7.63 -0.90 17.87
C CYS A 32 7.83 0.16 18.93
N GLU A 33 7.45 -0.16 20.15
CA GLU A 33 7.94 0.51 21.34
C GLU A 33 9.31 -0.05 21.80
N ASN A 34 9.84 -1.08 21.09
CA ASN A 34 10.98 -1.85 21.58
C ASN A 34 12.01 -2.08 20.44
N ASP A 35 13.18 -1.46 20.57
CA ASP A 35 14.30 -1.58 19.64
C ASP A 35 14.71 -3.05 19.39
N LYS A 36 14.53 -3.93 20.38
CA LYS A 36 14.84 -5.35 20.24
C LYS A 36 13.91 -6.04 19.26
N VAL A 37 12.61 -5.79 19.33
CA VAL A 37 11.61 -6.38 18.41
C VAL A 37 11.87 -5.93 16.98
N ARG A 38 12.22 -4.64 16.81
CA ARG A 38 12.65 -4.11 15.52
C ARG A 38 13.89 -4.82 14.99
N SER A 39 14.92 -4.96 15.82
CA SER A 39 16.17 -5.63 15.46
C SER A 39 15.95 -7.09 15.09
N ASP A 40 15.12 -7.80 15.85
CA ASP A 40 14.78 -9.21 15.60
C ASP A 40 14.06 -9.35 14.25
N PHE A 41 13.11 -8.43 13.94
CA PHE A 41 12.40 -8.42 12.65
C PHE A 41 13.34 -8.15 11.47
N LEU A 42 14.18 -7.12 11.57
CA LEU A 42 15.15 -6.78 10.52
C LEU A 42 16.14 -7.92 10.29
N SER A 43 16.62 -8.56 11.35
CA SER A 43 17.51 -9.73 11.26
C SER A 43 16.81 -10.92 10.60
N TRP A 44 15.54 -11.14 10.91
CA TRP A 44 14.72 -12.16 10.26
C TRP A 44 14.59 -11.83 8.76
N GLU A 45 14.21 -10.59 8.42
CA GLU A 45 14.03 -10.12 7.04
C GLU A 45 15.33 -10.30 6.22
N GLU A 46 16.48 -9.88 6.74
CA GLU A 46 17.78 -10.08 6.07
C GLU A 46 18.13 -11.56 5.88
N SER A 47 17.84 -12.39 6.88
CA SER A 47 18.08 -13.83 6.79
C SER A 47 17.21 -14.46 5.71
N TYR A 48 15.93 -14.08 5.67
CA TYR A 48 15.01 -14.58 4.65
C TYR A 48 15.33 -14.05 3.27
N ALA A 49 15.69 -12.78 3.12
CA ALA A 49 16.12 -12.22 1.86
C ALA A 49 17.32 -12.99 1.27
N LYS A 50 18.36 -13.26 2.08
CA LYS A 50 19.54 -14.03 1.65
C LYS A 50 19.21 -15.48 1.27
N GLN A 51 18.31 -16.11 2.00
CA GLN A 51 17.87 -17.48 1.67
C GLN A 51 17.02 -17.49 0.41
N SER A 52 16.13 -16.51 0.25
CA SER A 52 15.19 -16.44 -0.85
C SER A 52 15.79 -16.00 -2.18
N GLU A 53 17.00 -15.37 -2.20
CA GLU A 53 17.74 -15.14 -3.45
C GLU A 53 17.98 -16.44 -4.23
N ASN A 54 18.09 -17.58 -3.52
CA ASN A 54 18.24 -18.91 -4.12
C ASN A 54 16.93 -19.71 -4.15
N GLY A 55 15.83 -19.14 -3.66
CA GLY A 55 14.54 -19.81 -3.48
C GLY A 55 14.50 -20.75 -2.27
N PHE A 56 13.33 -20.86 -1.67
CA PHE A 56 13.02 -21.87 -0.66
C PHE A 56 12.33 -23.04 -1.31
N TYR A 57 12.81 -24.25 -1.06
CA TYR A 57 12.30 -25.48 -1.61
C TYR A 57 11.79 -26.40 -0.51
N ASN A 58 10.67 -27.11 -0.75
CA ASN A 58 10.21 -28.15 0.15
C ASN A 58 11.05 -29.44 -0.01
N ASP A 59 10.73 -30.47 0.80
CA ASP A 59 11.42 -31.76 0.77
C ASP A 59 11.30 -32.49 -0.58
N LYS A 60 10.35 -32.09 -1.43
CA LYS A 60 10.14 -32.64 -2.79
C LYS A 60 10.92 -31.87 -3.85
N GLY A 61 11.53 -30.73 -3.50
CA GLY A 61 12.27 -29.87 -4.42
C GLY A 61 11.40 -28.83 -5.13
N ASP A 62 10.17 -28.60 -4.69
CA ASP A 62 9.30 -27.57 -5.24
C ASP A 62 9.62 -26.20 -4.62
N LEU A 63 9.64 -25.14 -5.43
CA LEU A 63 9.86 -23.78 -5.00
C LEU A 63 8.64 -23.30 -4.19
N ILE A 64 8.84 -22.95 -2.91
CA ILE A 64 7.77 -22.51 -2.01
C ILE A 64 7.78 -21.01 -1.71
N CYS A 65 8.92 -20.36 -1.82
CA CYS A 65 9.04 -18.92 -1.60
C CYS A 65 10.26 -18.35 -2.33
N GLN A 66 10.13 -17.13 -2.83
CA GLN A 66 11.23 -16.37 -3.40
C GLN A 66 11.09 -14.90 -3.03
N SER A 67 12.21 -14.22 -2.72
CA SER A 67 12.24 -12.78 -2.60
C SER A 67 12.26 -12.13 -3.97
N THR A 68 11.34 -11.21 -4.21
CA THR A 68 11.40 -10.31 -5.35
C THR A 68 11.97 -8.99 -4.86
N TYR A 69 13.25 -8.73 -5.14
CA TYR A 69 13.80 -7.40 -5.01
C TYR A 69 13.28 -6.57 -6.18
N GLY A 70 12.19 -5.84 -5.93
CA GLY A 70 11.77 -4.77 -6.84
C GLY A 70 12.75 -3.60 -6.78
N THR A 71 12.59 -2.64 -7.67
CA THR A 71 13.33 -1.36 -7.67
C THR A 71 13.02 -0.49 -6.45
N SER A 72 12.03 -0.87 -5.62
CA SER A 72 11.68 -0.20 -4.38
C SER A 72 12.59 -0.61 -3.22
N SER A 73 12.79 0.28 -2.26
CA SER A 73 13.58 0.06 -1.04
C SER A 73 13.00 -1.02 -0.11
N HIS A 74 11.89 -1.64 -0.48
CA HIS A 74 11.18 -2.63 0.32
C HIS A 74 11.08 -3.96 -0.40
N PRO A 75 11.70 -5.04 0.14
CA PRO A 75 11.62 -6.36 -0.46
C PRO A 75 10.20 -6.92 -0.37
N ALA A 76 9.76 -7.53 -1.46
CA ALA A 76 8.57 -8.37 -1.47
C ALA A 76 8.96 -9.85 -1.43
N PHE A 77 8.11 -10.66 -0.82
CA PHE A 77 8.27 -12.11 -0.73
C PHE A 77 7.07 -12.78 -1.38
N ASP A 78 7.32 -13.57 -2.42
CA ASP A 78 6.31 -14.38 -3.08
C ASP A 78 6.30 -15.79 -2.50
N PHE A 79 5.10 -16.26 -2.12
CA PHE A 79 4.88 -17.62 -1.65
C PHE A 79 4.04 -18.41 -2.67
N PHE A 80 4.52 -19.61 -3.05
CA PHE A 80 3.94 -20.45 -4.10
C PHE A 80 3.52 -21.80 -3.53
N PRO A 81 2.35 -21.93 -2.89
CA PRO A 81 1.86 -23.23 -2.43
C PRO A 81 1.44 -24.11 -3.60
N GLU A 82 1.71 -25.42 -3.50
CA GLU A 82 1.50 -26.41 -4.58
C GLU A 82 0.07 -26.49 -5.14
N GLU A 83 -0.94 -26.12 -4.35
CA GLU A 83 -2.36 -26.36 -4.71
C GLU A 83 -3.19 -25.10 -4.89
N LYS A 84 -2.64 -23.91 -4.61
CA LYS A 84 -3.39 -22.64 -4.65
C LYS A 84 -2.53 -21.52 -5.17
N GLY A 85 -3.15 -20.53 -5.80
CA GLY A 85 -2.50 -19.27 -6.10
C GLY A 85 -1.75 -18.73 -4.88
N GLY A 86 -0.48 -18.43 -5.03
CA GLY A 86 0.38 -17.97 -3.95
C GLY A 86 -0.08 -16.64 -3.37
N TRP A 87 0.68 -16.15 -2.43
CA TRP A 87 0.51 -14.80 -1.93
C TRP A 87 1.85 -14.06 -1.89
N THR A 88 1.76 -12.75 -1.94
CA THR A 88 2.90 -11.84 -1.84
C THR A 88 2.80 -11.05 -0.56
N MET A 89 3.90 -10.93 0.16
CA MET A 89 4.05 -10.05 1.32
C MET A 89 4.91 -8.86 0.90
N VAL A 90 4.36 -7.66 0.99
CA VAL A 90 5.09 -6.41 0.75
C VAL A 90 5.24 -5.69 2.09
N ARG A 91 6.46 -5.28 2.39
CA ARG A 91 6.77 -4.54 3.61
C ARG A 91 6.85 -3.05 3.32
N GLY A 92 5.97 -2.25 3.93
CA GLY A 92 6.09 -0.80 4.03
C GLY A 92 6.76 -0.35 5.34
N TRP A 93 6.91 0.97 5.52
CA TRP A 93 7.45 1.54 6.76
C TRP A 93 6.57 1.27 7.97
N CYS A 94 5.26 1.36 7.78
CA CYS A 94 4.28 1.34 8.86
C CYS A 94 3.46 0.07 8.88
N ARG A 95 3.41 -0.67 7.76
CA ARG A 95 2.54 -1.82 7.57
C ARG A 95 3.19 -2.91 6.74
N ILE A 96 2.68 -4.12 6.94
CA ILE A 96 2.89 -5.25 6.06
C ILE A 96 1.59 -5.46 5.27
N VAL A 97 1.71 -5.63 3.98
CA VAL A 97 0.59 -5.82 3.06
C VAL A 97 0.67 -7.20 2.44
N PHE A 98 -0.41 -7.96 2.52
CA PHE A 98 -0.54 -9.27 1.87
C PHE A 98 -1.47 -9.17 0.67
N LEU A 99 -1.01 -9.69 -0.45
CA LEU A 99 -1.75 -9.81 -1.70
C LEU A 99 -1.87 -11.28 -2.09
N THR A 100 -2.99 -11.67 -2.65
CA THR A 100 -3.21 -13.01 -3.20
C THR A 100 -4.17 -12.95 -4.38
N ASP A 101 -4.05 -13.86 -5.33
CA ASP A 101 -4.99 -13.97 -6.45
C ASP A 101 -6.33 -14.60 -6.05
N GLU A 102 -6.43 -15.13 -4.82
CA GLU A 102 -7.67 -15.64 -4.27
C GLU A 102 -8.63 -14.54 -3.80
N SER A 103 -8.15 -13.28 -3.66
CA SER A 103 -8.92 -12.15 -3.14
C SER A 103 -8.80 -10.91 -4.03
N ASN A 104 -9.90 -10.16 -4.13
CA ASN A 104 -9.92 -8.79 -4.67
C ASN A 104 -9.58 -7.75 -3.61
N TYR A 105 -9.10 -8.18 -2.47
CA TYR A 105 -8.69 -7.34 -1.35
C TYR A 105 -7.24 -7.63 -1.00
N VAL A 106 -6.64 -6.67 -0.31
CA VAL A 106 -5.35 -6.83 0.36
C VAL A 106 -5.57 -6.79 1.86
N LEU A 107 -4.73 -7.50 2.61
CA LEU A 107 -4.71 -7.39 4.06
C LEU A 107 -3.54 -6.49 4.46
N LYS A 108 -3.81 -5.47 5.28
CA LYS A 108 -2.80 -4.64 5.93
C LYS A 108 -2.73 -4.99 7.41
N ILE A 109 -1.53 -5.24 7.91
CA ILE A 109 -1.26 -5.41 9.35
C ILE A 109 -0.17 -4.44 9.78
N PRO A 110 -0.11 -4.02 11.07
CA PRO A 110 0.94 -3.13 11.56
C PRO A 110 2.33 -3.74 11.38
N ALA A 111 3.30 -2.94 10.96
CA ALA A 111 4.69 -3.35 10.91
C ALA A 111 5.39 -3.12 12.25
N ASN A 112 6.33 -4.00 12.60
CA ASN A 112 7.01 -4.01 13.90
C ASN A 112 8.08 -2.92 14.11
N PHE A 113 8.27 -1.95 13.20
CA PHE A 113 9.50 -1.14 13.21
C PHE A 113 9.33 0.37 13.18
N LEU A 114 8.21 0.88 13.66
CA LEU A 114 8.08 2.33 13.81
C LEU A 114 8.73 2.86 15.07
N ASN A 115 9.52 3.90 14.88
CA ASN A 115 10.26 4.61 15.93
C ASN A 115 9.33 5.20 17.00
N GLY A 116 9.03 4.41 18.06
CA GLY A 116 8.50 4.93 19.32
C GLY A 116 7.20 5.72 19.27
N ARG A 117 6.46 5.71 18.17
CA ARG A 117 5.14 6.30 18.06
C ARG A 117 4.11 5.18 18.12
N SER A 118 3.25 5.20 19.12
CA SER A 118 2.11 4.29 19.26
C SER A 118 0.98 4.66 18.31
N ILE A 119 1.28 4.85 17.02
CA ILE A 119 0.25 5.19 16.03
C ILE A 119 -0.30 3.89 15.48
N ASP A 120 -1.59 3.66 15.66
CA ASP A 120 -2.31 2.59 14.97
C ASP A 120 -2.66 3.08 13.55
N PHE A 121 -1.77 2.82 12.59
CA PHE A 121 -1.97 3.21 11.20
C PHE A 121 -3.18 2.54 10.55
N ASN A 122 -3.53 1.33 10.97
CA ASN A 122 -4.76 0.67 10.49
C ASN A 122 -6.00 1.42 10.99
N GLN A 123 -5.97 1.89 12.25
CA GLN A 123 -7.05 2.71 12.78
C GLN A 123 -7.13 4.05 12.06
N ASN A 124 -6.00 4.74 11.88
CA ASN A 124 -5.97 6.03 11.19
C ASN A 124 -6.49 5.93 9.75
N GLU A 125 -6.07 4.90 9.01
CA GLU A 125 -6.55 4.68 7.65
C GLU A 125 -8.05 4.40 7.61
N PHE A 126 -8.55 3.57 8.53
CA PHE A 126 -9.98 3.33 8.65
C PHE A 126 -10.76 4.60 8.99
N ASP A 127 -10.27 5.41 9.94
CA ASP A 127 -10.91 6.66 10.35
C ASP A 127 -10.90 7.69 9.20
N THR A 128 -9.82 7.77 8.43
CA THR A 128 -9.74 8.60 7.22
C THR A 128 -10.78 8.16 6.19
N TYR A 129 -10.93 6.86 5.96
CA TYR A 129 -11.97 6.35 5.08
C TYR A 129 -13.39 6.70 5.57
N GLN A 130 -13.66 6.61 6.88
CA GLN A 130 -14.97 7.01 7.43
C GLN A 130 -15.24 8.51 7.19
N LYS A 131 -14.23 9.37 7.35
CA LYS A 131 -14.35 10.81 7.01
C LYS A 131 -14.65 11.01 5.53
N ALA A 132 -14.01 10.22 4.63
CA ALA A 132 -14.27 10.27 3.20
C ALA A 132 -15.73 9.86 2.87
N VAL A 133 -16.25 8.83 3.54
CA VAL A 133 -17.67 8.42 3.42
C VAL A 133 -18.61 9.53 3.87
N GLU A 134 -18.35 10.16 5.01
CA GLU A 134 -19.15 11.26 5.55
C GLU A 134 -19.16 12.50 4.64
N ALA A 135 -18.02 12.76 3.97
CA ALA A 135 -17.87 13.87 3.02
C ALA A 135 -18.38 13.55 1.59
N GLY A 136 -18.76 12.30 1.30
CA GLY A 136 -19.22 11.87 -0.03
C GLY A 136 -18.09 11.55 -1.01
N TYR A 137 -16.86 11.35 -0.51
CA TYR A 137 -15.66 11.04 -1.30
C TYR A 137 -15.28 9.56 -1.27
N GLU A 138 -16.14 8.66 -0.80
CA GLU A 138 -15.86 7.22 -0.64
C GLU A 138 -15.40 6.52 -1.93
N ASN A 139 -15.78 7.06 -3.09
CA ASN A 139 -15.39 6.48 -4.38
C ASN A 139 -13.96 6.85 -4.82
N ILE A 140 -13.37 7.87 -4.19
CA ILE A 140 -12.01 8.33 -4.46
C ILE A 140 -10.99 7.51 -3.64
N PHE A 141 -11.44 6.78 -2.64
CA PHE A 141 -10.59 5.97 -1.78
C PHE A 141 -10.83 4.47 -1.99
N ALA A 142 -9.79 3.67 -1.86
CA ALA A 142 -9.92 2.23 -1.76
C ALA A 142 -10.76 1.88 -0.53
N LYS A 143 -11.80 1.08 -0.70
CA LYS A 143 -12.68 0.71 0.41
C LYS A 143 -11.92 -0.11 1.44
N CYS A 144 -12.04 0.25 2.71
CA CYS A 144 -11.40 -0.52 3.77
C CYS A 144 -12.40 -0.94 4.84
N TYR A 145 -12.06 -2.06 5.50
CA TYR A 145 -12.91 -2.71 6.49
C TYR A 145 -12.05 -3.25 7.62
N LYS A 146 -12.43 -2.96 8.87
CA LYS A 146 -11.82 -3.61 10.02
C LYS A 146 -12.31 -5.05 10.11
N LEU A 147 -11.37 -5.98 10.17
CA LEU A 147 -11.66 -7.36 10.57
C LEU A 147 -11.40 -7.54 12.07
N PRO A 148 -12.00 -8.55 12.71
CA PRO A 148 -11.61 -8.95 14.05
C PRO A 148 -10.12 -9.30 14.10
N ASP A 149 -9.46 -8.94 15.21
CA ASP A 149 -8.07 -9.33 15.43
C ASP A 149 -7.90 -10.85 15.33
N TYR A 150 -6.86 -11.28 14.63
CA TYR A 150 -6.54 -12.69 14.52
C TYR A 150 -5.18 -12.98 15.17
N ARG A 151 -5.12 -13.91 16.12
CA ARG A 151 -3.92 -14.22 16.93
C ARG A 151 -3.32 -12.97 17.61
N GLY A 152 -4.16 -11.99 17.95
CA GLY A 152 -3.73 -10.72 18.53
C GLY A 152 -3.18 -9.71 17.50
N ILE A 153 -3.33 -9.99 16.22
CA ILE A 153 -2.90 -9.12 15.11
C ILE A 153 -4.08 -8.28 14.63
N PRO A 154 -4.03 -6.95 14.71
CA PRO A 154 -5.02 -6.07 14.11
C PRO A 154 -5.03 -6.21 12.59
N MET A 155 -6.20 -6.37 12.01
CA MET A 155 -6.37 -6.62 10.59
C MET A 155 -7.20 -5.52 9.92
N LEU A 156 -6.70 -4.95 8.83
CA LEU A 156 -7.42 -4.04 7.95
C LEU A 156 -7.50 -4.65 6.54
N LEU A 157 -8.69 -4.96 6.12
CA LEU A 157 -8.97 -5.42 4.76
C LEU A 157 -9.21 -4.21 3.86
N MET A 158 -8.52 -4.11 2.74
CA MET A 158 -8.67 -3.01 1.80
C MET A 158 -8.91 -3.51 0.38
N GLU A 159 -9.75 -2.80 -0.37
CA GLU A 159 -9.94 -3.03 -1.80
C GLU A 159 -8.59 -3.01 -2.53
N ARG A 160 -8.32 -4.02 -3.35
CA ARG A 160 -7.10 -4.08 -4.16
C ARG A 160 -7.20 -3.09 -5.32
N ILE A 161 -6.23 -2.20 -5.39
CA ILE A 161 -6.09 -1.20 -6.45
C ILE A 161 -4.83 -1.54 -7.26
N ASP A 162 -4.92 -1.40 -8.57
CA ASP A 162 -3.77 -1.60 -9.45
C ASP A 162 -2.91 -0.34 -9.41
N VAL A 163 -1.77 -0.43 -8.73
CA VAL A 163 -0.79 0.65 -8.57
C VAL A 163 0.38 0.39 -9.50
N ASN A 164 0.68 1.37 -10.35
CA ASN A 164 1.90 1.41 -11.15
C ASN A 164 2.54 2.78 -10.95
N GLU A 165 3.52 2.85 -10.05
CA GLU A 165 4.14 4.10 -9.60
C GLU A 165 4.72 4.93 -10.75
N ASP A 166 5.44 4.29 -11.69
CA ASP A 166 6.03 4.98 -12.84
C ASP A 166 4.95 5.53 -13.79
N GLN A 167 3.90 4.75 -14.05
CA GLN A 167 2.78 5.19 -14.89
C GLN A 167 2.00 6.32 -14.21
N ASN A 168 1.77 6.21 -12.91
CA ASN A 168 1.06 7.23 -12.15
C ASN A 168 1.84 8.55 -12.13
N ALA A 169 3.16 8.49 -11.93
CA ALA A 169 4.03 9.65 -11.99
C ALA A 169 4.01 10.31 -13.37
N SER A 170 4.03 9.51 -14.46
CA SER A 170 3.92 10.03 -15.84
C SER A 170 2.58 10.74 -16.06
N ILE A 171 1.47 10.16 -15.61
CA ILE A 171 0.13 10.76 -15.72
C ILE A 171 0.06 12.12 -14.99
N CYS A 172 0.63 12.21 -13.78
CA CYS A 172 0.68 13.48 -13.05
C CYS A 172 1.48 14.53 -13.83
N TYR A 173 2.66 14.16 -14.32
CA TYR A 173 3.54 15.05 -15.04
C TYR A 173 2.91 15.56 -16.34
N GLU A 174 2.28 14.68 -17.13
CA GLU A 174 1.54 15.03 -18.35
C GLU A 174 0.36 15.98 -18.06
N THR A 175 -0.29 15.81 -16.91
CA THR A 175 -1.39 16.70 -16.49
C THR A 175 -0.89 18.09 -16.14
N ILE A 176 0.23 18.21 -15.42
CA ILE A 176 0.86 19.48 -15.08
C ILE A 176 1.32 20.21 -16.35
N GLU A 177 1.96 19.47 -17.26
CA GLU A 177 2.39 20.02 -18.57
C GLU A 177 1.21 20.55 -19.37
N ALA A 178 0.10 19.82 -19.42
CA ALA A 178 -1.12 20.22 -20.11
C ALA A 178 -1.72 21.50 -19.51
N MET A 179 -1.77 21.63 -18.19
CA MET A 179 -2.24 22.82 -17.49
C MET A 179 -1.43 24.06 -17.86
N TYR A 180 -0.10 23.98 -17.80
CA TYR A 180 0.75 25.12 -18.11
C TYR A 180 0.68 25.51 -19.59
N LYS A 181 0.46 24.55 -20.51
CA LYS A 181 0.19 24.82 -21.91
C LYS A 181 -1.13 25.57 -22.13
N GLU A 182 -2.17 25.21 -21.40
CA GLU A 182 -3.46 25.93 -21.42
C GLU A 182 -3.33 27.36 -20.89
N ASP A 183 -2.43 27.59 -19.92
CA ASP A 183 -2.07 28.90 -19.39
C ASP A 183 -1.17 29.70 -20.38
N GLY A 184 -0.77 29.10 -21.48
CA GLY A 184 -0.02 29.76 -22.56
C GLY A 184 1.49 29.71 -22.40
N LEU A 185 2.05 28.84 -21.52
CA LEU A 185 3.48 28.62 -21.42
C LEU A 185 3.97 27.72 -22.55
N GLU A 186 5.12 28.08 -23.15
CA GLU A 186 5.76 27.34 -24.25
C GLU A 186 7.28 27.29 -24.09
N GLY A 187 7.93 26.27 -24.70
CA GLY A 187 9.38 26.15 -24.76
C GLY A 187 10.04 26.12 -23.38
N GLU A 188 11.12 26.87 -23.21
CA GLU A 188 11.94 26.86 -21.99
C GLU A 188 11.15 27.30 -20.73
N GLU A 189 10.17 28.18 -20.86
CA GLU A 189 9.33 28.61 -19.74
C GLU A 189 8.43 27.47 -19.26
N LEU A 190 7.89 26.68 -20.17
CA LEU A 190 7.12 25.48 -19.86
C LEU A 190 8.00 24.43 -19.17
N ASP A 191 9.17 24.15 -19.75
CA ASP A 191 10.10 23.14 -19.19
C ASP A 191 10.48 23.50 -17.75
N VAL A 192 10.82 24.76 -17.48
CA VAL A 192 11.15 25.22 -16.11
C VAL A 192 9.97 25.10 -15.17
N ALA A 193 8.76 25.42 -15.59
CA ALA A 193 7.57 25.34 -14.76
C ALA A 193 7.24 23.87 -14.39
N VAL A 194 7.32 22.97 -15.35
CA VAL A 194 7.07 21.53 -15.14
C VAL A 194 8.18 20.90 -14.29
N ASP A 195 9.45 21.21 -14.53
CA ASP A 195 10.60 20.73 -13.78
C ASP A 195 10.65 21.24 -12.33
N SER A 196 9.80 22.23 -11.98
CA SER A 196 9.65 22.64 -10.57
C SER A 196 8.97 21.61 -9.69
N PHE A 197 8.26 20.65 -10.30
CA PHE A 197 7.67 19.51 -9.60
C PHE A 197 8.61 18.32 -9.62
N SER A 198 8.71 17.63 -8.50
CA SER A 198 9.41 16.34 -8.45
C SER A 198 8.54 15.24 -9.03
N TYR A 199 9.14 14.36 -9.80
CA TYR A 199 8.43 13.29 -10.51
C TYR A 199 7.73 12.33 -9.53
N GLY A 200 6.41 12.34 -9.54
CA GLY A 200 5.57 11.44 -8.73
C GLY A 200 5.50 11.76 -7.24
N ASP A 201 5.96 12.92 -6.82
CA ASP A 201 5.83 13.39 -5.43
C ASP A 201 4.39 13.79 -5.06
N SER A 202 4.17 14.15 -3.79
CA SER A 202 2.85 14.53 -3.29
C SER A 202 2.30 15.79 -3.94
N ASP A 203 3.15 16.77 -4.27
CA ASP A 203 2.71 18.02 -4.89
C ASP A 203 2.19 17.78 -6.31
N SER A 204 2.90 16.96 -7.10
CA SER A 204 2.47 16.59 -8.45
C SER A 204 1.17 15.78 -8.45
N VAL A 205 1.00 14.89 -7.47
CA VAL A 205 -0.23 14.11 -7.31
C VAL A 205 -1.39 14.97 -6.82
N GLU A 206 -1.16 15.94 -5.92
CA GLU A 206 -2.19 16.88 -5.48
C GLU A 206 -2.75 17.68 -6.65
N VAL A 207 -1.88 18.21 -7.52
CA VAL A 207 -2.32 18.91 -8.75
C VAL A 207 -3.16 18.00 -9.64
N TYR A 208 -2.70 16.77 -9.88
CA TYR A 208 -3.44 15.80 -10.68
C TYR A 208 -4.82 15.49 -10.07
N LEU A 209 -4.90 15.20 -8.79
CA LEU A 209 -6.17 14.92 -8.10
C LEU A 209 -7.09 16.14 -8.10
N GLY A 210 -6.55 17.36 -7.96
CA GLY A 210 -7.28 18.61 -8.08
C GLY A 210 -7.93 18.79 -9.43
N THR A 211 -7.24 18.45 -10.53
CA THR A 211 -7.82 18.48 -11.88
C THR A 211 -8.94 17.45 -12.09
N LYS A 212 -8.90 16.33 -11.36
CA LYS A 212 -9.90 15.26 -11.48
C LYS A 212 -11.12 15.46 -10.59
N TYR A 213 -10.91 15.96 -9.38
CA TYR A 213 -11.96 16.00 -8.33
C TYR A 213 -12.32 17.40 -7.87
N GLY A 214 -11.56 18.42 -8.31
CA GLY A 214 -11.77 19.82 -7.98
C GLY A 214 -11.06 20.30 -6.71
N GLU A 215 -10.98 21.64 -6.57
CA GLU A 215 -10.32 22.29 -5.43
C GLU A 215 -10.98 21.94 -4.09
N GLU A 216 -12.30 21.78 -4.03
CA GLU A 216 -13.01 21.40 -2.81
C GLU A 216 -12.51 20.06 -2.23
N PHE A 217 -12.13 19.13 -3.10
CA PHE A 217 -11.56 17.86 -2.67
C PHE A 217 -10.14 18.02 -2.10
N THR A 218 -9.28 18.80 -2.76
CA THR A 218 -7.91 19.05 -2.28
C THR A 218 -7.90 19.84 -0.99
N ASP A 219 -8.77 20.84 -0.85
CA ASP A 219 -8.98 21.58 0.40
C ASP A 219 -9.41 20.64 1.54
N TRP A 220 -10.36 19.75 1.27
CA TRP A 220 -10.78 18.74 2.25
C TRP A 220 -9.63 17.79 2.63
N CYS A 221 -8.82 17.30 1.68
CA CYS A 221 -7.64 16.50 1.97
C CYS A 221 -6.66 17.22 2.91
N ASN A 222 -6.42 18.52 2.65
CA ASN A 222 -5.57 19.36 3.49
C ASN A 222 -6.16 19.56 4.90
N GLU A 223 -7.47 19.77 5.01
CA GLU A 223 -8.18 19.92 6.30
C GLU A 223 -8.05 18.67 7.18
N ILE A 224 -8.17 17.47 6.61
CA ILE A 224 -8.05 16.21 7.36
C ILE A 224 -6.59 15.77 7.59
N GLY A 225 -5.61 16.49 7.03
CA GLY A 225 -4.18 16.21 7.15
C GLY A 225 -3.68 15.09 6.25
N LEU A 226 -4.38 14.78 5.15
CA LEU A 226 -3.94 13.81 4.15
C LEU A 226 -2.90 14.47 3.23
N ARG A 227 -1.61 14.18 3.45
CA ARG A 227 -0.48 14.88 2.78
C ARG A 227 0.53 13.97 2.12
N ASP A 228 0.48 12.67 2.38
CA ASP A 228 1.45 11.70 1.87
C ASP A 228 0.85 10.88 0.72
N VAL A 229 0.24 11.57 -0.25
CA VAL A 229 -0.33 10.92 -1.44
C VAL A 229 0.63 11.13 -2.61
N HIS A 230 1.57 10.21 -2.80
CA HIS A 230 2.51 10.18 -3.93
C HIS A 230 2.08 9.12 -4.97
N SER A 231 2.82 8.99 -6.07
CA SER A 231 2.47 8.10 -7.20
C SER A 231 2.33 6.62 -6.82
N GLY A 232 2.96 6.18 -5.72
CA GLY A 232 2.82 4.82 -5.17
C GLY A 232 1.58 4.63 -4.27
N ASN A 233 0.87 5.71 -3.91
CA ASN A 233 -0.26 5.68 -2.97
C ASN A 233 -1.63 5.83 -3.66
N PHE A 234 -1.67 5.90 -4.98
CA PHE A 234 -2.90 5.82 -5.73
C PHE A 234 -2.77 4.86 -6.92
N GLY A 235 -3.89 4.48 -7.49
CA GLY A 235 -3.95 3.62 -8.66
C GLY A 235 -5.35 3.64 -9.26
N PHE A 236 -5.72 2.56 -9.92
CA PHE A 236 -6.98 2.49 -10.64
C PHE A 236 -7.71 1.19 -10.32
N ARG A 237 -9.04 1.24 -10.32
CA ARG A 237 -9.86 0.02 -10.24
C ARG A 237 -9.78 -0.70 -11.57
N SER A 238 -9.36 -1.95 -11.53
CA SER A 238 -9.34 -2.94 -12.62
C SER A 238 -9.72 -2.43 -14.02
N GLY A 239 -8.75 -1.81 -14.73
CA GLY A 239 -8.91 -1.36 -16.12
C GLY A 239 -9.66 -0.03 -16.34
N ASP A 240 -10.12 0.66 -15.30
CA ASP A 240 -10.72 1.98 -15.39
C ASP A 240 -9.71 3.08 -15.02
N TYR A 241 -8.95 3.54 -16.00
CA TYR A 241 -7.96 4.61 -15.84
C TYR A 241 -8.57 6.03 -15.79
N SER A 242 -9.89 6.15 -15.81
CA SER A 242 -10.56 7.47 -15.79
C SER A 242 -10.68 8.05 -14.38
N GLN A 243 -10.68 7.18 -13.34
CA GLN A 243 -10.89 7.57 -11.96
C GLN A 243 -9.76 7.04 -11.06
N PRO A 244 -8.80 7.89 -10.70
CA PRO A 244 -7.77 7.51 -9.74
C PRO A 244 -8.39 7.22 -8.36
N VAL A 245 -7.78 6.29 -7.64
CA VAL A 245 -8.23 5.83 -6.31
C VAL A 245 -7.05 5.83 -5.36
N ILE A 246 -7.15 6.55 -4.27
CA ILE A 246 -6.13 6.59 -3.22
C ILE A 246 -6.20 5.30 -2.41
N CYS A 247 -5.09 4.59 -2.24
CA CYS A 247 -5.03 3.28 -1.59
C CYS A 247 -4.03 3.17 -0.43
N ASP A 248 -3.27 4.23 -0.13
CA ASP A 248 -2.52 4.38 1.12
C ASP A 248 -2.72 5.81 1.64
N TYR A 249 -3.57 5.95 2.65
CA TYR A 249 -4.09 7.23 3.10
C TYR A 249 -4.14 7.37 4.62
N ALA A 250 -3.25 6.69 5.33
CA ALA A 250 -3.09 6.93 6.76
C ALA A 250 -2.54 8.34 6.98
N SER A 251 -3.34 9.21 7.61
CA SER A 251 -2.88 10.54 8.02
C SER A 251 -1.92 10.45 9.21
N TYR A 252 -0.89 11.29 9.23
CA TYR A 252 0.15 11.34 10.28
C TYR A 252 -0.14 12.40 11.36
#